data_98cd6ab0bf7bce92c15d1a7b2dc00cec
#
_entry.id   98cd6ab0bf7bce92c15d1a7b2dc00cec
#
_cell.length_a   1.000
_cell.length_b   1.000
_cell.length_c   1.000
_cell.angle_alpha   90.00
_cell.angle_beta   90.00
_cell.angle_gamma   90.00
#
_symmetry.space_group_name_H-M   'P 1'
#
loop_
_entity.id
_entity.type
_entity.pdbx_description
1 polymer ?
#
loop_
_entity_poly.entity_id
_entity_poly.type
_entity_poly.pdbx_seq_one_letter_code
_entity_poly.pdbx_strand_id
1 'polypeptide(L)'
;MTEFERVSPDLRIINLETSVTSSNDYWKGKGINYRMQPLNIPCITAAKIDGCTLANNHVLDWGYAGLKETLATLKQAHIKTAGAGSNVKEAQAPALFEIPGKGRVILFSFADKSSGVPHNWKASENRPGVNLLDDLSVKTIRQIANQVNAVKGKNDIVVASIHWGGNWGYHIPGEHSHFAHALIDEANVDVVHGHSSHHPKGIEIYRNKPVIYGCGDFLNDYEGITGVEQYRGDLGLMYFVTLNALTGELVRFQLVPTQIKQFHVNHATRTDAKWLAEMLNREGQALNTQVKLNDDKTMNVQYI
;
A
#
# COMPACT_ATOMS: atom_id res chain seq x y z
N MET A 1 4.84 17.03 5.78
CA MET A 1 3.85 17.31 6.88
C MET A 1 2.83 18.35 6.45
N THR A 2 3.22 19.42 5.78
CA THR A 2 2.32 20.51 5.30
C THR A 2 1.13 19.99 4.45
N GLU A 3 1.34 18.97 3.60
CA GLU A 3 0.27 18.42 2.77
C GLU A 3 -0.79 17.69 3.60
N PHE A 4 -0.40 16.98 4.65
CA PHE A 4 -1.37 16.37 5.57
C PHE A 4 -2.20 17.39 6.34
N GLU A 5 -1.62 18.55 6.65
CA GLU A 5 -2.34 19.66 7.28
C GLU A 5 -3.28 20.35 6.29
N ARG A 6 -2.82 20.55 5.05
CA ARG A 6 -3.61 21.17 3.97
C ARG A 6 -4.83 20.34 3.56
N VAL A 7 -4.64 19.02 3.40
CA VAL A 7 -5.70 18.10 2.97
C VAL A 7 -6.55 17.63 4.16
N SER A 8 -5.93 17.50 5.34
CA SER A 8 -6.57 17.00 6.57
C SER A 8 -7.32 15.68 6.36
N PRO A 9 -6.62 14.60 5.93
CA PRO A 9 -7.26 13.32 5.66
C PRO A 9 -7.81 12.70 6.95
N ASP A 10 -8.92 11.99 6.84
CA ASP A 10 -9.54 11.26 7.96
C ASP A 10 -8.69 10.06 8.40
N LEU A 11 -7.89 9.48 7.50
CA LEU A 11 -7.09 8.28 7.74
C LEU A 11 -5.80 8.29 6.91
N ARG A 12 -4.71 7.84 7.51
CA ARG A 12 -3.39 7.73 6.87
C ARG A 12 -2.89 6.30 6.95
N ILE A 13 -2.74 5.68 5.79
CA ILE A 13 -2.33 4.28 5.62
C ILE A 13 -1.03 4.24 4.83
N ILE A 14 -0.10 3.37 5.24
CA ILE A 14 1.12 3.08 4.51
C ILE A 14 1.33 1.56 4.38
N ASN A 15 2.05 1.12 3.35
CA ASN A 15 2.76 -0.15 3.38
C ASN A 15 4.09 0.07 4.12
N LEU A 16 4.28 -0.66 5.21
CA LEU A 16 5.53 -0.62 5.97
C LEU A 16 6.39 -1.82 5.58
N GLU A 17 7.27 -1.59 4.61
CA GLU A 17 8.07 -2.63 3.98
C GLU A 17 9.43 -2.80 4.66
N THR A 18 9.38 -3.09 5.95
CA THR A 18 10.55 -3.37 6.80
C THR A 18 10.12 -4.09 8.07
N SER A 19 11.07 -4.75 8.75
CA SER A 19 10.88 -5.17 10.13
C SER A 19 11.27 -4.03 11.08
N VAL A 20 10.44 -3.78 12.10
CA VAL A 20 10.73 -2.83 13.18
C VAL A 20 11.22 -3.61 14.39
N THR A 21 12.53 -3.78 14.51
CA THR A 21 13.10 -4.72 15.50
C THR A 21 14.54 -4.41 15.88
N SER A 22 14.92 -4.80 17.06
CA SER A 22 16.29 -4.86 17.55
C SER A 22 16.95 -6.25 17.35
N SER A 23 16.19 -7.25 16.87
CA SER A 23 16.67 -8.60 16.61
C SER A 23 17.85 -8.60 15.65
N ASN A 24 18.81 -9.50 15.89
CA ASN A 24 19.95 -9.76 15.00
C ASN A 24 19.80 -11.12 14.26
N ASP A 25 18.70 -11.82 14.45
CA ASP A 25 18.42 -13.09 13.79
C ASP A 25 17.71 -12.85 12.46
N TYR A 26 18.49 -12.64 11.39
CA TYR A 26 17.97 -12.36 10.07
C TYR A 26 17.52 -13.63 9.33
N TRP A 27 16.56 -13.48 8.42
CA TRP A 27 16.10 -14.58 7.58
C TRP A 27 17.19 -14.98 6.57
N LYS A 28 17.72 -16.19 6.73
CA LYS A 28 18.82 -16.70 5.90
C LYS A 28 18.36 -16.99 4.47
N GLY A 29 19.28 -16.78 3.51
CA GLY A 29 19.02 -17.08 2.10
C GLY A 29 18.19 -16.02 1.36
N LYS A 30 17.84 -14.91 2.02
CA LYS A 30 17.25 -13.73 1.40
C LYS A 30 18.34 -12.70 1.09
N GLY A 31 18.33 -12.13 -0.12
CA GLY A 31 19.42 -11.26 -0.59
C GLY A 31 19.56 -9.95 0.19
N ILE A 32 18.41 -9.34 0.58
CA ILE A 32 18.36 -8.06 1.29
C ILE A 32 17.44 -8.21 2.50
N ASN A 33 17.88 -7.70 3.65
CA ASN A 33 17.10 -7.70 4.89
C ASN A 33 17.01 -6.25 5.41
N TYR A 34 15.82 -5.66 5.35
CA TYR A 34 15.56 -4.32 5.86
C TYR A 34 15.22 -4.32 7.34
N ARG A 35 15.68 -3.29 8.04
CA ARG A 35 15.41 -3.13 9.48
C ARG A 35 15.30 -1.66 9.85
N MET A 36 14.24 -1.32 10.53
CA MET A 36 14.11 -0.08 11.29
C MET A 36 14.26 -0.41 12.78
N GLN A 37 15.09 0.34 13.51
CA GLN A 37 15.17 0.19 14.96
C GLN A 37 13.87 0.68 15.61
N PRO A 38 13.36 0.02 16.68
CA PRO A 38 12.15 0.46 17.39
C PRO A 38 12.23 1.92 17.89
N LEU A 39 13.43 2.40 18.22
CA LEU A 39 13.66 3.80 18.61
C LEU A 39 13.35 4.81 17.50
N ASN A 40 13.28 4.37 16.24
CA ASN A 40 12.97 5.22 15.10
C ASN A 40 11.45 5.28 14.79
N ILE A 41 10.60 4.64 15.59
CA ILE A 41 9.14 4.72 15.42
C ILE A 41 8.61 6.18 15.34
N PRO A 42 9.27 7.19 15.95
CA PRO A 42 8.88 8.57 15.78
C PRO A 42 8.82 9.07 14.33
N CYS A 43 9.56 8.47 13.39
CA CYS A 43 9.46 8.87 11.98
C CYS A 43 8.08 8.54 11.39
N ILE A 44 7.42 7.49 11.87
CA ILE A 44 6.06 7.09 11.47
C ILE A 44 5.03 7.90 12.24
N THR A 45 5.18 8.03 13.57
CA THR A 45 4.21 8.74 14.41
C THR A 45 4.21 10.25 14.16
N ALA A 46 5.35 10.84 13.76
CA ALA A 46 5.40 12.25 13.36
C ALA A 46 4.50 12.56 12.15
N ALA A 47 4.35 11.59 11.23
CA ALA A 47 3.42 11.69 10.10
C ALA A 47 1.97 11.39 10.51
N LYS A 48 1.72 11.03 11.78
CA LYS A 48 0.41 10.62 12.32
C LYS A 48 -0.20 9.49 11.49
N ILE A 49 0.60 8.48 11.17
CA ILE A 49 0.12 7.28 10.46
C ILE A 49 -0.79 6.49 11.39
N ASP A 50 -1.99 6.18 10.91
CA ASP A 50 -3.02 5.44 11.65
C ASP A 50 -2.90 3.93 11.45
N GLY A 51 -2.49 3.51 10.23
CA GLY A 51 -2.43 2.11 9.84
C GLY A 51 -1.24 1.74 8.97
N CYS A 52 -0.67 0.56 9.24
CA CYS A 52 0.37 -0.05 8.44
C CYS A 52 -0.08 -1.38 7.86
N THR A 53 0.11 -1.58 6.55
CA THR A 53 0.00 -2.90 5.93
C THR A 53 1.34 -3.61 6.00
N LEU A 54 1.32 -4.89 6.36
CA LEU A 54 2.50 -5.69 6.68
C LEU A 54 2.62 -6.96 5.83
N ALA A 55 1.65 -7.26 4.97
CA ALA A 55 1.76 -8.38 4.04
C ALA A 55 2.72 -8.00 2.91
N ASN A 56 4.03 -8.10 3.15
CA ASN A 56 5.07 -7.78 2.19
C ASN A 56 6.30 -8.68 2.37
N ASN A 57 7.25 -8.55 1.49
CA ASN A 57 8.43 -9.39 1.44
C ASN A 57 9.57 -8.96 2.39
N HIS A 58 9.34 -7.98 3.30
CA HIS A 58 10.35 -7.47 4.23
C HIS A 58 9.96 -7.52 5.71
N VAL A 59 8.69 -7.80 6.04
CA VAL A 59 8.23 -7.80 7.44
C VAL A 59 8.84 -8.92 8.29
N LEU A 60 9.27 -10.03 7.66
CA LEU A 60 9.91 -11.18 8.31
C LEU A 60 11.43 -11.26 8.07
N ASP A 61 12.06 -10.20 7.59
CA ASP A 61 13.50 -10.15 7.32
C ASP A 61 14.36 -10.52 8.55
N TRP A 62 13.83 -10.29 9.73
CA TRP A 62 14.47 -10.61 11.02
C TRP A 62 13.74 -11.71 11.78
N GLY A 63 13.23 -12.68 11.03
CA GLY A 63 12.60 -13.87 11.56
C GLY A 63 11.31 -13.61 12.34
N TYR A 64 10.85 -14.62 13.02
CA TYR A 64 9.60 -14.53 13.81
C TYR A 64 9.76 -13.63 15.04
N ALA A 65 10.96 -13.54 15.61
CA ALA A 65 11.25 -12.62 16.71
C ALA A 65 11.11 -11.16 16.24
N GLY A 66 11.66 -10.85 15.05
CA GLY A 66 11.51 -9.53 14.40
C GLY A 66 10.06 -9.19 14.10
N LEU A 67 9.28 -10.11 13.54
CA LEU A 67 7.84 -9.89 13.32
C LEU A 67 7.10 -9.61 14.63
N LYS A 68 7.34 -10.39 15.68
CA LYS A 68 6.70 -10.21 16.99
C LYS A 68 7.01 -8.82 17.57
N GLU A 69 8.26 -8.39 17.50
CA GLU A 69 8.68 -7.07 17.98
C GLU A 69 8.07 -5.95 17.11
N THR A 70 8.02 -6.12 15.78
CA THR A 70 7.35 -5.20 14.86
C THR A 70 5.89 -4.97 15.25
N LEU A 71 5.13 -6.05 15.43
CA LEU A 71 3.72 -5.97 15.84
C LEU A 71 3.55 -5.29 17.20
N ALA A 72 4.41 -5.62 18.17
CA ALA A 72 4.39 -5.04 19.51
C ALA A 72 4.72 -3.54 19.47
N THR A 73 5.75 -3.13 18.72
CA THR A 73 6.18 -1.74 18.60
C THR A 73 5.09 -0.87 17.95
N LEU A 74 4.49 -1.34 16.86
CA LEU A 74 3.40 -0.62 16.20
C LEU A 74 2.17 -0.50 17.09
N LYS A 75 1.82 -1.58 17.81
CA LYS A 75 0.73 -1.56 18.78
C LYS A 75 0.97 -0.57 19.93
N GLN A 76 2.19 -0.50 20.47
CA GLN A 76 2.56 0.47 21.50
C GLN A 76 2.49 1.92 20.99
N ALA A 77 2.78 2.12 19.71
CA ALA A 77 2.64 3.41 19.04
C ALA A 77 1.20 3.74 18.61
N HIS A 78 0.20 2.91 19.00
CA HIS A 78 -1.21 3.04 18.62
C HIS A 78 -1.45 3.00 17.09
N ILE A 79 -0.56 2.37 16.33
CA ILE A 79 -0.69 2.16 14.90
C ILE A 79 -1.34 0.79 14.67
N LYS A 80 -2.47 0.76 13.98
CA LYS A 80 -3.14 -0.50 13.63
C LYS A 80 -2.44 -1.19 12.47
N THR A 81 -2.47 -2.52 12.47
CA THR A 81 -1.79 -3.33 11.45
C THR A 81 -2.73 -4.34 10.81
N ALA A 82 -2.48 -4.66 9.54
CA ALA A 82 -3.14 -5.74 8.80
C ALA A 82 -2.11 -6.51 7.96
N GLY A 83 -2.35 -7.79 7.71
CA GLY A 83 -1.58 -8.58 6.76
C GLY A 83 -0.46 -9.42 7.34
N ALA A 84 -0.16 -9.31 8.64
CA ALA A 84 0.77 -10.20 9.34
C ALA A 84 0.31 -10.45 10.78
N GLY A 85 0.69 -11.57 11.36
CA GLY A 85 0.26 -11.94 12.71
C GLY A 85 1.01 -13.13 13.28
N SER A 86 0.72 -13.46 14.54
CA SER A 86 1.29 -14.63 15.24
C SER A 86 0.72 -15.97 14.75
N ASN A 87 -0.35 -15.92 13.98
CA ASN A 87 -1.02 -17.06 13.33
C ASN A 87 -1.87 -16.58 12.16
N VAL A 88 -2.46 -17.52 11.41
CA VAL A 88 -3.28 -17.20 10.23
C VAL A 88 -4.50 -16.33 10.55
N LYS A 89 -5.14 -16.53 11.70
CA LYS A 89 -6.31 -15.75 12.11
C LYS A 89 -5.93 -14.27 12.30
N GLU A 90 -4.81 -13.99 12.95
CA GLU A 90 -4.32 -12.62 13.13
C GLU A 90 -3.82 -12.02 11.81
N ALA A 91 -3.08 -12.80 10.99
CA ALA A 91 -2.58 -12.33 9.71
C ALA A 91 -3.70 -11.96 8.72
N GLN A 92 -4.83 -12.66 8.77
CA GLN A 92 -6.00 -12.41 7.94
C GLN A 92 -6.97 -11.36 8.50
N ALA A 93 -6.84 -11.02 9.78
CA ALA A 93 -7.71 -10.04 10.42
C ALA A 93 -7.52 -8.64 9.80
N PRO A 94 -8.61 -7.94 9.46
CA PRO A 94 -8.51 -6.55 9.00
C PRO A 94 -8.24 -5.59 10.17
N ALA A 95 -7.63 -4.45 9.85
CA ALA A 95 -7.60 -3.32 10.75
C ALA A 95 -8.87 -2.47 10.57
N LEU A 96 -9.54 -2.13 11.67
CA LEU A 96 -10.79 -1.38 11.68
C LEU A 96 -10.55 0.04 12.19
N PHE A 97 -10.97 1.06 11.44
CA PHE A 97 -10.82 2.47 11.80
C PHE A 97 -12.19 3.12 11.87
N GLU A 98 -12.59 3.55 13.05
CA GLU A 98 -13.80 4.37 13.23
C GLU A 98 -13.52 5.80 12.76
N ILE A 99 -14.35 6.29 11.84
CA ILE A 99 -14.29 7.67 11.35
C ILE A 99 -15.52 8.42 11.89
N PRO A 100 -15.35 9.27 12.89
CA PRO A 100 -16.47 9.92 13.57
C PRO A 100 -17.45 10.61 12.61
N GLY A 101 -18.71 10.23 12.69
CA GLY A 101 -19.79 10.79 11.85
C GLY A 101 -19.81 10.32 10.39
N LYS A 102 -18.92 9.39 9.98
CA LYS A 102 -18.80 8.93 8.58
C LYS A 102 -18.90 7.41 8.40
N GLY A 103 -18.69 6.61 9.44
CA GLY A 103 -18.66 5.15 9.37
C GLY A 103 -17.28 4.60 9.68
N ARG A 104 -16.92 3.44 9.09
CA ARG A 104 -15.62 2.79 9.33
C ARG A 104 -14.85 2.61 8.03
N VAL A 105 -13.52 2.57 8.16
CA VAL A 105 -12.64 2.04 7.13
C VAL A 105 -12.11 0.68 7.59
N ILE A 106 -12.23 -0.32 6.74
CA ILE A 106 -11.80 -1.70 6.96
C ILE A 106 -10.61 -1.95 6.04
N LEU A 107 -9.44 -2.13 6.61
CA LEU A 107 -8.20 -2.35 5.87
C LEU A 107 -7.82 -3.82 5.90
N PHE A 108 -7.87 -4.48 4.76
CA PHE A 108 -7.25 -5.78 4.53
C PHE A 108 -5.88 -5.59 3.90
N SER A 109 -4.95 -6.51 4.20
CA SER A 109 -3.65 -6.54 3.56
C SER A 109 -3.30 -7.95 3.13
N PHE A 110 -2.85 -8.08 1.88
CA PHE A 110 -2.52 -9.33 1.22
C PHE A 110 -1.16 -9.23 0.56
N ALA A 111 -0.49 -10.36 0.39
CA ALA A 111 0.67 -10.48 -0.49
C ALA A 111 0.42 -11.53 -1.56
N ASP A 112 0.96 -11.31 -2.75
CA ASP A 112 1.03 -12.31 -3.82
C ASP A 112 2.48 -12.78 -4.02
N LYS A 113 2.63 -14.02 -4.46
CA LYS A 113 3.95 -14.64 -4.71
C LYS A 113 4.83 -13.89 -5.72
N SER A 114 4.22 -13.14 -6.65
CA SER A 114 4.95 -12.36 -7.67
C SER A 114 5.79 -11.21 -7.08
N SER A 115 5.53 -10.83 -5.83
CA SER A 115 6.26 -9.77 -5.11
C SER A 115 7.48 -10.28 -4.32
N GLY A 116 7.90 -11.52 -4.52
CA GLY A 116 9.07 -12.07 -3.86
C GLY A 116 8.86 -12.48 -2.39
N VAL A 117 7.63 -12.50 -1.90
CA VAL A 117 7.31 -13.04 -0.57
C VAL A 117 7.57 -14.54 -0.55
N PRO A 118 8.45 -15.05 0.33
CA PRO A 118 8.74 -16.47 0.40
C PRO A 118 7.49 -17.27 0.81
N HIS A 119 7.23 -18.39 0.14
CA HIS A 119 6.04 -19.21 0.43
C HIS A 119 5.97 -19.69 1.89
N ASN A 120 7.12 -19.97 2.49
CA ASN A 120 7.20 -20.38 3.89
C ASN A 120 6.95 -19.25 4.90
N TRP A 121 6.76 -18.00 4.43
CA TRP A 121 6.30 -16.88 5.26
C TRP A 121 4.79 -16.84 5.44
N LYS A 122 4.04 -17.65 4.69
CA LYS A 122 2.59 -17.76 4.87
C LYS A 122 2.25 -18.18 6.28
N ALA A 123 1.40 -17.41 6.96
CA ALA A 123 0.93 -17.73 8.31
C ALA A 123 0.13 -19.05 8.32
N SER A 124 0.21 -19.80 9.40
CA SER A 124 -0.63 -20.99 9.65
C SER A 124 -1.23 -20.92 11.06
N GLU A 125 -2.02 -21.93 11.45
CA GLU A 125 -2.67 -21.95 12.77
C GLU A 125 -1.68 -21.76 13.93
N ASN A 126 -0.50 -22.38 13.81
CA ASN A 126 0.52 -22.40 14.88
C ASN A 126 1.84 -21.73 14.47
N ARG A 127 1.84 -20.94 13.39
CA ARG A 127 3.05 -20.30 12.90
C ARG A 127 2.78 -18.85 12.51
N PRO A 128 3.59 -17.90 13.04
CA PRO A 128 3.56 -16.51 12.63
C PRO A 128 3.85 -16.37 11.12
N GLY A 129 3.36 -15.30 10.53
CA GLY A 129 3.61 -15.03 9.12
C GLY A 129 2.75 -13.94 8.55
N VAL A 130 2.75 -13.88 7.23
CA VAL A 130 1.97 -12.94 6.43
C VAL A 130 0.71 -13.57 5.85
N ASN A 131 -0.26 -12.73 5.51
CA ASN A 131 -1.45 -13.11 4.76
C ASN A 131 -1.09 -13.25 3.26
N LEU A 132 -0.41 -14.34 2.94
CA LEU A 132 0.01 -14.68 1.58
C LEU A 132 -1.12 -15.42 0.87
N LEU A 133 -1.57 -14.88 -0.27
CA LEU A 133 -2.56 -15.50 -1.15
C LEU A 133 -1.97 -16.78 -1.77
N ASP A 134 -2.81 -17.76 -2.03
CA ASP A 134 -2.39 -18.98 -2.75
C ASP A 134 -2.18 -18.69 -4.24
N ASP A 135 -3.09 -17.87 -4.80
CA ASP A 135 -3.13 -17.45 -6.18
C ASP A 135 -4.09 -16.24 -6.34
N LEU A 136 -4.25 -15.77 -7.57
CA LEU A 136 -5.21 -14.72 -7.94
C LEU A 136 -6.49 -15.29 -8.60
N SER A 137 -6.91 -16.49 -8.23
CA SER A 137 -8.05 -17.20 -8.82
C SER A 137 -9.41 -16.72 -8.27
N VAL A 138 -10.48 -17.13 -8.95
CA VAL A 138 -11.87 -16.96 -8.50
C VAL A 138 -12.09 -17.57 -7.11
N LYS A 139 -11.42 -18.67 -6.77
CA LYS A 139 -11.49 -19.27 -5.44
C LYS A 139 -10.98 -18.32 -4.37
N THR A 140 -9.83 -17.68 -4.62
CA THR A 140 -9.24 -16.70 -3.69
C THR A 140 -10.13 -15.46 -3.57
N ILE A 141 -10.71 -14.96 -4.66
CA ILE A 141 -11.70 -13.87 -4.62
C ILE A 141 -12.88 -14.22 -3.72
N ARG A 142 -13.45 -15.42 -3.85
CA ARG A 142 -14.57 -15.86 -3.00
C ARG A 142 -14.19 -15.95 -1.53
N GLN A 143 -12.96 -16.36 -1.21
CA GLN A 143 -12.46 -16.36 0.17
C GLN A 143 -12.37 -14.94 0.74
N ILE A 144 -11.83 -13.99 -0.04
CA ILE A 144 -11.76 -12.58 0.35
C ILE A 144 -13.16 -11.98 0.49
N ALA A 145 -14.08 -12.27 -0.45
CA ALA A 145 -15.46 -11.83 -0.37
C ALA A 145 -16.16 -12.31 0.92
N ASN A 146 -15.93 -13.56 1.32
CA ASN A 146 -16.45 -14.09 2.58
C ASN A 146 -15.86 -13.37 3.80
N GLN A 147 -14.54 -13.06 3.79
CA GLN A 147 -13.90 -12.31 4.87
C GLN A 147 -14.45 -10.88 4.96
N VAL A 148 -14.61 -10.20 3.83
CA VAL A 148 -15.17 -8.84 3.77
C VAL A 148 -16.62 -8.84 4.24
N ASN A 149 -17.45 -9.72 3.72
CA ASN A 149 -18.88 -9.78 4.07
C ASN A 149 -19.12 -10.15 5.55
N ALA A 150 -18.19 -10.86 6.19
CA ALA A 150 -18.27 -11.18 7.60
C ALA A 150 -18.08 -9.94 8.52
N VAL A 151 -17.50 -8.85 8.02
CA VAL A 151 -17.14 -7.67 8.84
C VAL A 151 -17.71 -6.36 8.31
N LYS A 152 -17.96 -6.25 6.97
CA LYS A 152 -18.48 -5.03 6.33
C LYS A 152 -19.92 -4.80 6.72
N GLY A 153 -20.20 -3.68 7.37
CA GLY A 153 -21.53 -3.18 7.64
C GLY A 153 -21.96 -2.10 6.63
N LYS A 154 -23.12 -1.53 6.89
CA LYS A 154 -23.62 -0.41 6.08
C LYS A 154 -22.71 0.81 6.28
N ASN A 155 -22.36 1.49 5.18
CA ASN A 155 -21.50 2.67 5.16
C ASN A 155 -20.04 2.41 5.55
N ASP A 156 -19.59 1.16 5.52
CA ASP A 156 -18.17 0.83 5.68
C ASP A 156 -17.44 0.92 4.34
N ILE A 157 -16.25 1.48 4.36
CA ILE A 157 -15.32 1.52 3.23
C ILE A 157 -14.29 0.42 3.39
N VAL A 158 -14.09 -0.39 2.36
CA VAL A 158 -13.11 -1.47 2.36
C VAL A 158 -11.91 -1.11 1.48
N VAL A 159 -10.72 -1.16 2.08
CA VAL A 159 -9.43 -1.02 1.39
C VAL A 159 -8.74 -2.37 1.33
N ALA A 160 -8.44 -2.85 0.14
CA ALA A 160 -7.57 -4.01 -0.08
C ALA A 160 -6.17 -3.52 -0.44
N SER A 161 -5.21 -3.72 0.45
CA SER A 161 -3.80 -3.38 0.21
C SER A 161 -3.05 -4.64 -0.21
N ILE A 162 -2.39 -4.61 -1.38
CA ILE A 162 -1.83 -5.81 -2.00
C ILE A 162 -0.38 -5.57 -2.39
N HIS A 163 0.50 -6.43 -1.88
CA HIS A 163 1.90 -6.50 -2.29
C HIS A 163 2.04 -7.49 -3.43
N TRP A 164 2.20 -7.00 -4.66
CA TRP A 164 2.20 -7.80 -5.89
C TRP A 164 3.11 -7.25 -6.98
N GLY A 165 3.53 -8.14 -7.87
CA GLY A 165 4.40 -7.80 -9.00
C GLY A 165 5.84 -7.52 -8.60
N GLY A 166 6.65 -7.22 -9.59
CA GLY A 166 8.08 -6.98 -9.40
C GLY A 166 8.41 -5.52 -9.04
N ASN A 167 9.65 -5.32 -8.61
CA ASN A 167 10.20 -4.03 -8.17
C ASN A 167 10.20 -2.96 -9.27
N TRP A 168 10.35 -3.35 -10.54
CA TRP A 168 10.56 -2.45 -11.66
C TRP A 168 9.71 -2.83 -12.87
N GLY A 169 9.35 -1.84 -13.68
CA GLY A 169 8.55 -2.03 -14.90
C GLY A 169 7.12 -1.51 -14.76
N TYR A 170 6.65 -0.85 -15.84
CA TYR A 170 5.30 -0.25 -15.87
C TYR A 170 4.21 -1.27 -16.21
N HIS A 171 4.58 -2.39 -16.81
CA HIS A 171 3.62 -3.42 -17.20
C HIS A 171 2.77 -3.90 -16.02
N ILE A 172 1.45 -3.90 -16.22
CA ILE A 172 0.47 -4.45 -15.29
C ILE A 172 0.01 -5.78 -15.89
N PRO A 173 0.32 -6.93 -15.27
CA PRO A 173 -0.15 -8.22 -15.74
C PRO A 173 -1.68 -8.28 -15.80
N GLY A 174 -2.23 -8.90 -16.84
CA GLY A 174 -3.69 -9.05 -16.97
C GLY A 174 -4.35 -9.74 -15.77
N GLU A 175 -3.63 -10.66 -15.10
CA GLU A 175 -4.12 -11.30 -13.87
C GLU A 175 -4.29 -10.30 -12.71
N HIS A 176 -3.43 -9.26 -12.61
CA HIS A 176 -3.56 -8.24 -11.58
C HIS A 176 -4.78 -7.34 -11.82
N SER A 177 -5.01 -6.92 -13.09
CA SER A 177 -6.18 -6.11 -13.40
C SER A 177 -7.49 -6.90 -13.24
N HIS A 178 -7.54 -8.15 -13.70
CA HIS A 178 -8.69 -9.01 -13.47
C HIS A 178 -8.98 -9.24 -11.99
N PHE A 179 -7.93 -9.45 -11.19
CA PHE A 179 -8.09 -9.64 -9.75
C PHE A 179 -8.56 -8.36 -9.06
N ALA A 180 -8.02 -7.18 -9.41
CA ALA A 180 -8.48 -5.89 -8.89
C ALA A 180 -9.96 -5.64 -9.21
N HIS A 181 -10.37 -5.91 -10.45
CA HIS A 181 -11.77 -5.79 -10.86
C HIS A 181 -12.67 -6.74 -10.07
N ALA A 182 -12.27 -8.02 -9.92
CA ALA A 182 -13.05 -8.99 -9.17
C ALA A 182 -13.13 -8.67 -7.66
N LEU A 183 -12.11 -8.07 -7.07
CA LEU A 183 -12.18 -7.55 -5.70
C LEU A 183 -13.27 -6.49 -5.55
N ILE A 184 -13.42 -5.61 -6.54
CA ILE A 184 -14.45 -4.58 -6.55
C ILE A 184 -15.82 -5.18 -6.82
N ASP A 185 -15.94 -6.05 -7.84
CA ASP A 185 -17.20 -6.57 -8.32
C ASP A 185 -17.83 -7.63 -7.39
N GLU A 186 -16.98 -8.50 -6.82
CA GLU A 186 -17.44 -9.69 -6.11
C GLU A 186 -17.14 -9.63 -4.60
N ALA A 187 -16.08 -8.92 -4.20
CA ALA A 187 -15.67 -8.85 -2.79
C ALA A 187 -16.01 -7.51 -2.11
N ASN A 188 -16.78 -6.63 -2.76
CA ASN A 188 -17.22 -5.35 -2.21
C ASN A 188 -16.06 -4.46 -1.71
N VAL A 189 -14.91 -4.49 -2.39
CA VAL A 189 -13.76 -3.61 -2.12
C VAL A 189 -14.01 -2.24 -2.74
N ASP A 190 -13.69 -1.18 -2.01
CA ASP A 190 -13.87 0.19 -2.45
C ASP A 190 -12.58 0.85 -2.93
N VAL A 191 -11.42 0.40 -2.45
CA VAL A 191 -10.10 0.88 -2.87
C VAL A 191 -9.14 -0.30 -3.00
N VAL A 192 -8.42 -0.38 -4.11
CA VAL A 192 -7.28 -1.30 -4.28
C VAL A 192 -5.99 -0.48 -4.17
N HIS A 193 -5.16 -0.79 -3.17
CA HIS A 193 -3.88 -0.16 -2.90
C HIS A 193 -2.75 -1.15 -3.17
N GLY A 194 -2.19 -1.11 -4.39
CA GLY A 194 -1.08 -1.96 -4.82
C GLY A 194 0.27 -1.35 -4.49
N HIS A 195 1.22 -2.19 -4.11
CA HIS A 195 2.61 -1.85 -3.82
C HIS A 195 3.56 -3.01 -4.19
N SER A 196 4.83 -2.88 -3.97
CA SER A 196 6.00 -3.67 -4.34
C SER A 196 6.93 -2.96 -5.33
N SER A 197 6.39 -2.25 -6.33
CA SER A 197 7.22 -1.47 -7.26
C SER A 197 7.82 -0.26 -6.55
N HIS A 198 9.13 -0.03 -6.76
CA HIS A 198 9.87 1.12 -6.24
C HIS A 198 9.64 2.41 -7.04
N HIS A 199 8.63 2.45 -7.88
CA HIS A 199 8.18 3.59 -8.65
C HIS A 199 6.66 3.55 -8.83
N PRO A 200 5.98 4.70 -9.01
CA PRO A 200 4.55 4.72 -9.30
C PRO A 200 4.24 4.00 -10.61
N LYS A 201 3.16 3.23 -10.63
CA LYS A 201 2.58 2.59 -11.82
C LYS A 201 1.29 3.26 -12.25
N GLY A 202 0.66 2.75 -13.29
CA GLY A 202 -0.65 3.19 -13.76
C GLY A 202 -1.70 3.15 -12.65
N ILE A 203 -2.64 4.08 -12.74
CA ILE A 203 -3.79 4.21 -11.84
C ILE A 203 -5.04 3.99 -12.69
N GLU A 204 -6.01 3.26 -12.16
CA GLU A 204 -7.29 3.03 -12.81
C GLU A 204 -8.44 3.55 -11.93
N ILE A 205 -9.51 4.01 -12.57
CA ILE A 205 -10.80 4.24 -11.93
C ILE A 205 -11.76 3.20 -12.52
N TYR A 206 -11.99 2.12 -11.80
CA TYR A 206 -12.88 1.04 -12.24
C TYR A 206 -14.21 1.12 -11.50
N ARG A 207 -15.33 1.23 -12.21
CA ARG A 207 -16.68 1.37 -11.61
C ARG A 207 -16.72 2.42 -10.49
N ASN A 208 -16.11 3.55 -10.74
CA ASN A 208 -16.03 4.67 -9.78
C ASN A 208 -15.24 4.34 -8.49
N LYS A 209 -14.36 3.33 -8.54
CA LYS A 209 -13.46 2.92 -7.45
C LYS A 209 -12.01 3.07 -7.90
N PRO A 210 -11.12 3.60 -7.04
CA PRO A 210 -9.71 3.76 -7.38
C PRO A 210 -8.95 2.45 -7.26
N VAL A 211 -8.12 2.16 -8.25
CA VAL A 211 -7.14 1.07 -8.27
C VAL A 211 -5.75 1.67 -8.49
N ILE A 212 -4.89 1.56 -7.50
CA ILE A 212 -3.48 1.92 -7.56
C ILE A 212 -2.70 0.63 -7.77
N TYR A 213 -2.12 0.41 -8.96
CA TYR A 213 -1.41 -0.84 -9.26
C TYR A 213 -0.02 -0.92 -8.64
N GLY A 214 0.60 0.22 -8.36
CA GLY A 214 1.87 0.33 -7.65
C GLY A 214 2.06 1.75 -7.16
N CYS A 215 2.10 1.95 -5.84
CA CYS A 215 2.19 3.28 -5.26
C CYS A 215 3.60 3.90 -5.33
N GLY A 216 4.64 3.09 -5.59
CA GLY A 216 6.03 3.53 -5.52
C GLY A 216 6.50 3.74 -4.08
N ASP A 217 7.76 4.12 -3.93
CA ASP A 217 8.34 4.47 -2.63
C ASP A 217 7.90 5.87 -2.23
N PHE A 218 7.60 6.04 -0.94
CA PHE A 218 7.32 7.35 -0.36
C PHE A 218 8.49 7.85 0.50
N LEU A 219 9.07 6.96 1.29
CA LEU A 219 10.23 7.20 2.12
C LEU A 219 11.08 5.93 2.17
N ASN A 220 12.34 6.05 1.86
CA ASN A 220 13.35 5.03 2.09
C ASN A 220 14.65 5.69 2.57
N ASP A 221 15.60 4.91 3.05
CA ASP A 221 16.91 5.36 3.52
C ASP A 221 18.05 4.90 2.60
N TYR A 222 17.73 4.55 1.36
CA TYR A 222 18.71 4.30 0.32
C TYR A 222 18.50 5.25 -0.84
N GLU A 223 19.59 5.86 -1.30
CA GLU A 223 19.62 6.68 -2.50
C GLU A 223 20.54 6.01 -3.54
N GLY A 224 20.20 6.21 -4.83
CA GLY A 224 21.11 5.81 -5.90
C GLY A 224 21.06 4.31 -6.23
N ILE A 225 19.91 3.68 -6.23
CA ILE A 225 19.75 2.41 -6.93
C ILE A 225 20.10 2.65 -8.40
N THR A 226 21.16 1.98 -8.88
CA THR A 226 21.68 2.15 -10.24
C THR A 226 21.14 1.08 -11.19
N GLY A 227 21.14 1.40 -12.51
CA GLY A 227 20.69 0.48 -13.56
C GLY A 227 19.17 0.49 -13.80
N VAL A 228 18.44 1.38 -13.12
CA VAL A 228 16.97 1.51 -13.22
C VAL A 228 16.51 2.98 -13.26
N GLU A 229 17.41 3.88 -13.60
CA GLU A 229 17.22 5.35 -13.56
C GLU A 229 16.03 5.81 -14.43
N GLN A 230 15.67 5.05 -15.46
CA GLN A 230 14.51 5.31 -16.32
C GLN A 230 13.17 5.30 -15.57
N TYR A 231 13.11 4.65 -14.42
CA TYR A 231 11.88 4.60 -13.59
C TYR A 231 11.81 5.72 -12.56
N ARG A 232 12.88 6.49 -12.37
CA ARG A 232 12.90 7.59 -11.41
C ARG A 232 12.40 7.15 -10.03
N GLY A 233 13.03 6.12 -9.45
CA GLY A 233 12.73 5.64 -8.12
C GLY A 233 12.96 6.68 -7.00
N ASP A 234 13.60 7.82 -7.32
CA ASP A 234 13.69 8.99 -6.48
C ASP A 234 12.38 9.79 -6.38
N LEU A 235 11.44 9.55 -7.31
CA LEU A 235 10.15 10.24 -7.36
C LEU A 235 9.03 9.36 -6.80
N GLY A 236 8.22 9.95 -5.94
CA GLY A 236 7.07 9.31 -5.31
C GLY A 236 5.81 10.16 -5.39
N LEU A 237 4.73 9.63 -4.86
CA LEU A 237 3.43 10.28 -4.82
C LEU A 237 2.78 10.12 -3.45
N MET A 238 2.13 11.16 -2.94
CA MET A 238 1.08 11.02 -1.94
C MET A 238 -0.26 10.88 -2.65
N TYR A 239 -1.04 9.89 -2.26
CA TYR A 239 -2.34 9.57 -2.85
C TYR A 239 -3.45 10.00 -1.90
N PHE A 240 -4.21 11.03 -2.27
CA PHE A 240 -5.36 11.51 -1.52
C PHE A 240 -6.64 11.09 -2.22
N VAL A 241 -7.26 10.04 -1.71
CA VAL A 241 -8.52 9.48 -2.22
C VAL A 241 -9.66 9.96 -1.35
N THR A 242 -10.60 10.70 -1.92
CA THR A 242 -11.84 11.12 -1.25
C THR A 242 -12.99 10.29 -1.77
N LEU A 243 -13.66 9.60 -0.86
CA LEU A 243 -14.81 8.74 -1.17
C LEU A 243 -16.09 9.29 -0.55
N ASN A 244 -17.21 9.02 -1.17
CA ASN A 244 -18.51 9.19 -0.57
C ASN A 244 -18.69 8.13 0.54
N ALA A 245 -18.88 8.55 1.77
CA ALA A 245 -18.96 7.65 2.92
C ALA A 245 -20.19 6.71 2.88
N LEU A 246 -21.23 7.03 2.10
CA LEU A 246 -22.43 6.21 1.99
C LEU A 246 -22.37 5.19 0.87
N THR A 247 -21.71 5.54 -0.25
CA THR A 247 -21.68 4.71 -1.46
C THR A 247 -20.33 4.08 -1.72
N GLY A 248 -19.25 4.57 -1.07
CA GLY A 248 -17.87 4.18 -1.34
C GLY A 248 -17.37 4.61 -2.72
N GLU A 249 -18.11 5.48 -3.42
CA GLU A 249 -17.73 5.97 -4.74
C GLU A 249 -16.68 7.07 -4.65
N LEU A 250 -15.81 7.12 -5.64
CA LEU A 250 -14.76 8.13 -5.76
C LEU A 250 -15.37 9.52 -6.01
N VAL A 251 -15.05 10.47 -5.13
CA VAL A 251 -15.43 11.88 -5.27
C VAL A 251 -14.27 12.70 -5.83
N ARG A 252 -13.05 12.42 -5.34
CA ARG A 252 -11.83 13.11 -5.76
C ARG A 252 -10.62 12.21 -5.59
N PHE A 253 -9.71 12.27 -6.55
CA PHE A 253 -8.42 11.60 -6.45
C PHE A 253 -7.31 12.60 -6.76
N GLN A 254 -6.61 13.05 -5.74
CA GLN A 254 -5.52 14.01 -5.86
C GLN A 254 -4.18 13.33 -5.53
N LEU A 255 -3.16 13.67 -6.31
CA LEU A 255 -1.78 13.24 -6.11
C LEU A 255 -0.91 14.44 -5.76
N VAL A 256 0.04 14.23 -4.87
CA VAL A 256 1.09 15.23 -4.58
C VAL A 256 2.44 14.59 -4.91
N PRO A 257 3.13 15.09 -5.96
CA PRO A 257 4.46 14.64 -6.33
C PRO A 257 5.50 14.93 -5.24
N THR A 258 6.29 13.91 -4.92
CA THR A 258 7.38 13.98 -3.95
C THR A 258 8.70 13.54 -4.57
N GLN A 259 9.80 13.91 -3.92
CA GLN A 259 11.14 13.44 -4.27
C GLN A 259 11.89 13.05 -3.00
N ILE A 260 12.44 11.84 -2.98
CA ILE A 260 13.41 11.43 -1.97
C ILE A 260 14.77 11.99 -2.36
N LYS A 261 15.32 12.85 -1.52
CA LYS A 261 16.64 13.46 -1.75
C LYS A 261 17.28 13.78 -0.42
N GLN A 262 18.54 13.39 -0.26
CA GLN A 262 19.30 13.55 0.99
C GLN A 262 18.56 12.96 2.20
N PHE A 263 18.00 11.75 2.01
CA PHE A 263 17.19 11.02 3.00
C PHE A 263 15.96 11.79 3.53
N HIS A 264 15.45 12.74 2.74
CA HIS A 264 14.24 13.50 3.06
C HIS A 264 13.20 13.36 1.96
N VAL A 265 11.93 13.35 2.36
CA VAL A 265 10.81 13.50 1.45
C VAL A 265 10.60 15.00 1.20
N ASN A 266 10.85 15.42 -0.03
CA ASN A 266 10.68 16.79 -0.48
C ASN A 266 9.50 16.89 -1.46
N HIS A 267 8.95 18.07 -1.65
CA HIS A 267 8.10 18.31 -2.80
C HIS A 267 8.91 18.17 -4.09
N ALA A 268 8.36 17.49 -5.08
CA ALA A 268 8.96 17.42 -6.40
C ALA A 268 9.08 18.82 -7.04
N THR A 269 10.09 19.02 -7.87
CA THR A 269 10.19 20.22 -8.70
C THR A 269 9.06 20.24 -9.73
N ARG A 270 8.79 21.39 -10.37
CA ARG A 270 7.78 21.44 -11.45
C ARG A 270 8.16 20.55 -12.62
N THR A 271 9.45 20.44 -12.93
CA THR A 271 9.96 19.54 -13.98
C THR A 271 9.71 18.08 -13.64
N ASP A 272 9.98 17.65 -12.40
CA ASP A 272 9.74 16.29 -11.95
C ASP A 272 8.24 15.97 -11.86
N ALA A 273 7.43 16.91 -11.39
CA ALA A 273 5.97 16.78 -11.40
C ALA A 273 5.41 16.61 -12.81
N LYS A 274 5.94 17.36 -13.78
CA LYS A 274 5.57 17.22 -15.20
C LYS A 274 5.97 15.85 -15.74
N TRP A 275 7.18 15.37 -15.42
CA TRP A 275 7.63 14.03 -15.81
C TRP A 275 6.71 12.93 -15.26
N LEU A 276 6.33 13.02 -13.97
CA LEU A 276 5.37 12.08 -13.36
C LEU A 276 4.00 12.14 -14.04
N ALA A 277 3.50 13.34 -14.37
CA ALA A 277 2.22 13.50 -15.08
C ALA A 277 2.27 12.87 -16.49
N GLU A 278 3.35 13.07 -17.23
CA GLU A 278 3.55 12.48 -18.56
C GLU A 278 3.63 10.95 -18.47
N MET A 279 4.35 10.42 -17.49
CA MET A 279 4.44 8.98 -17.23
C MET A 279 3.07 8.40 -16.87
N LEU A 280 2.34 9.00 -15.90
CA LEU A 280 1.02 8.54 -15.51
C LEU A 280 0.00 8.61 -16.66
N ASN A 281 0.07 9.64 -17.51
CA ASN A 281 -0.77 9.75 -18.69
C ASN A 281 -0.46 8.70 -19.75
N ARG A 282 0.82 8.36 -19.95
CA ARG A 282 1.22 7.29 -20.85
C ARG A 282 0.68 5.93 -20.37
N GLU A 283 0.89 5.62 -19.10
CA GLU A 283 0.44 4.34 -18.51
C GLU A 283 -1.09 4.29 -18.32
N GLY A 284 -1.73 5.45 -18.13
CA GLY A 284 -3.17 5.60 -17.94
C GLY A 284 -3.99 5.38 -19.21
N GLN A 285 -3.39 5.50 -20.41
CA GLN A 285 -4.11 5.30 -21.67
C GLN A 285 -4.80 3.94 -21.75
N ALA A 286 -4.10 2.88 -21.36
CA ALA A 286 -4.66 1.53 -21.34
C ALA A 286 -5.65 1.28 -20.19
N LEU A 287 -5.73 2.21 -19.24
CA LEU A 287 -6.56 2.16 -18.02
C LEU A 287 -7.71 3.17 -18.06
N ASN A 288 -7.90 3.85 -19.19
CA ASN A 288 -8.90 4.92 -19.38
C ASN A 288 -8.81 6.03 -18.32
N THR A 289 -7.59 6.39 -17.90
CA THR A 289 -7.33 7.45 -16.92
C THR A 289 -6.30 8.44 -17.42
N GLN A 290 -6.44 9.67 -16.96
CA GLN A 290 -5.46 10.72 -17.16
C GLN A 290 -5.25 11.51 -15.85
N VAL A 291 -4.11 12.18 -15.76
CA VAL A 291 -3.82 13.12 -14.70
C VAL A 291 -3.65 14.53 -15.27
N LYS A 292 -4.27 15.48 -14.59
CA LYS A 292 -4.12 16.91 -14.89
C LYS A 292 -3.21 17.54 -13.83
N LEU A 293 -2.06 18.05 -14.29
CA LEU A 293 -1.12 18.80 -13.45
C LEU A 293 -1.65 20.22 -13.22
N ASN A 294 -1.76 20.60 -11.93
CA ASN A 294 -2.22 21.91 -11.49
C ASN A 294 -1.05 22.91 -11.34
N ASP A 295 -1.35 24.20 -11.15
CA ASP A 295 -0.33 25.23 -10.96
C ASP A 295 0.44 25.07 -9.65
N ASP A 296 -0.20 24.54 -8.62
CA ASP A 296 0.41 24.21 -7.33
C ASP A 296 1.23 22.90 -7.34
N LYS A 297 1.45 22.30 -8.48
CA LYS A 297 2.14 21.02 -8.75
C LYS A 297 1.38 19.78 -8.26
N THR A 298 0.21 19.91 -7.69
CA THR A 298 -0.66 18.75 -7.43
C THR A 298 -1.24 18.21 -8.73
N MET A 299 -1.75 16.99 -8.72
CA MET A 299 -2.43 16.39 -9.87
C MET A 299 -3.80 15.89 -9.47
N ASN A 300 -4.76 15.97 -10.41
CA ASN A 300 -6.05 15.31 -10.26
C ASN A 300 -6.14 14.14 -11.24
N VAL A 301 -6.47 12.95 -10.73
CA VAL A 301 -6.76 11.78 -11.56
C VAL A 301 -8.19 11.88 -12.06
N GLN A 302 -8.39 11.64 -13.34
CA GLN A 302 -9.68 11.75 -14.01
C GLN A 302 -9.89 10.53 -14.92
N TYR A 303 -11.13 10.12 -15.10
CA TYR A 303 -11.53 9.17 -16.12
C TYR A 303 -11.53 9.87 -17.49
N ILE A 304 -11.12 9.13 -18.57
CA ILE A 304 -11.13 9.63 -19.95
C ILE A 304 -12.48 9.30 -20.60
#